data_0de375bd5b70f293917e19beeb6a0a4e
#
_entry.id   0de375bd5b70f293917e19beeb6a0a4e
#
_cell.length_a   1.000
_cell.length_b   1.000
_cell.length_c   1.000
_cell.angle_alpha   90.00
_cell.angle_beta   90.00
_cell.angle_gamma   90.00
#
_symmetry.space_group_name_H-M   'P 1'
#
loop_
_entity.id
_entity.type
_entity.pdbx_description
1 polymer ?
#
loop_
_entity_poly.entity_id
_entity_poly.type
_entity_poly.pdbx_seq_one_letter_code
_entity_poly.pdbx_strand_id
1 'polypeptide(L)' 'MSFKLKSEHNVTLTTDQIWQLIELVSTNNQYNEDEEEIESWNQIVNIFEGVLDNFYSKLEEESNNNVT' A
#
# COMPACT_ATOMS: atom_id res chain seq x y z
N MET A 1 -10.16 0.54 2.59
CA MET A 1 -9.68 -0.72 2.04
C MET A 1 -9.35 -1.70 3.14
N SER A 2 -9.61 -2.97 2.89
CA SER A 2 -9.31 -4.03 3.85
C SER A 2 -8.38 -5.04 3.18
N PHE A 3 -7.34 -5.45 3.86
CA PHE A 3 -6.36 -6.38 3.32
C PHE A 3 -5.71 -7.17 4.46
N LYS A 4 -5.02 -8.26 4.10
CA LYS A 4 -4.34 -9.11 5.08
C LYS A 4 -2.83 -8.90 5.02
N LEU A 5 -2.25 -8.69 6.19
CA LEU A 5 -0.80 -8.72 6.37
C LEU A 5 -0.39 -10.12 6.80
N LYS A 6 0.44 -10.77 5.97
CA LYS A 6 1.00 -12.10 6.27
C LYS A 6 -0.03 -13.14 6.70
N SER A 7 -1.20 -13.11 6.11
CA SER A 7 -2.30 -14.05 6.32
C SER A 7 -2.94 -14.08 7.71
N GLU A 8 -2.47 -13.30 8.67
CA GLU A 8 -2.95 -13.39 10.05
C GLU A 8 -3.79 -12.20 10.51
N HIS A 9 -3.58 -11.01 9.93
CA HIS A 9 -4.25 -9.80 10.36
C HIS A 9 -4.98 -9.11 9.22
N ASN A 10 -6.26 -8.82 9.45
CA ASN A 10 -7.03 -7.97 8.54
C ASN A 10 -6.83 -6.51 8.94
N VAL A 11 -6.49 -5.68 7.96
CA VAL A 11 -6.27 -4.25 8.17
C VAL A 11 -7.22 -3.48 7.27
N THR A 12 -7.87 -2.47 7.83
CA THR A 12 -8.76 -1.59 7.08
C THR A 12 -8.22 -0.16 7.15
N LEU A 13 -7.88 0.40 5.99
CA LEU A 13 -7.34 1.75 5.87
C LEU A 13 -7.99 2.45 4.70
N THR A 14 -8.07 3.78 4.78
CA THR A 14 -8.48 4.59 3.63
C THR A 14 -7.30 4.72 2.66
N THR A 15 -7.62 5.09 1.40
CA THR A 15 -6.59 5.36 0.40
C THR A 15 -5.59 6.41 0.88
N ASP A 16 -6.10 7.48 1.47
CA ASP A 16 -5.25 8.56 1.99
C ASP A 16 -4.33 8.07 3.09
N GLN A 17 -4.82 7.21 3.99
CA GLN A 17 -4.00 6.65 5.06
C GLN A 17 -2.87 5.78 4.49
N ILE A 18 -3.15 5.00 3.46
CA ILE A 18 -2.13 4.17 2.81
C ILE A 18 -1.04 5.05 2.18
N TRP A 19 -1.44 6.11 1.47
CA TRP A 19 -0.49 7.05 0.88
C TRP A 19 0.36 7.75 1.93
N GLN A 20 -0.24 8.14 3.05
CA GLN A 20 0.48 8.77 4.15
C GLN A 20 1.52 7.83 4.74
N LEU A 21 1.19 6.55 4.90
CA LEU A 21 2.14 5.56 5.41
C LEU A 21 3.29 5.33 4.45
N ILE A 22 3.01 5.24 3.16
CA ILE A 22 4.05 5.08 2.13
C ILE A 22 5.01 6.27 2.17
N GLU A 23 4.47 7.48 2.25
CA GLU A 23 5.28 8.70 2.32
C GLU A 23 6.13 8.74 3.59
N LEU A 24 5.55 8.35 4.73
CA LEU A 24 6.28 8.30 5.99
C LEU A 24 7.45 7.31 5.93
N VAL A 25 7.23 6.13 5.37
CA VAL A 25 8.29 5.12 5.21
C VAL A 25 9.37 5.64 4.27
N SER A 26 9.00 6.25 3.15
CA SER A 26 9.96 6.81 2.20
C SER A 26 10.85 7.87 2.86
N THR A 27 10.25 8.74 3.66
CA THR A 27 10.99 9.76 4.40
C THR A 27 11.94 9.13 5.42
N ASN A 28 11.45 8.12 6.15
CA ASN A 28 12.27 7.40 7.13
C ASN A 28 13.47 6.74 6.46
N ASN A 29 13.27 6.12 5.30
CA ASN A 29 14.33 5.41 4.59
C ASN A 29 15.41 6.35 4.06
N GLN A 30 15.07 7.59 3.76
CA GLN A 30 16.07 8.58 3.32
C GLN A 30 17.14 8.84 4.38
N TYR A 31 16.77 8.73 5.64
CA TYR A 31 17.66 9.05 6.76
C TYR A 31 18.15 7.82 7.52
N ASN A 32 17.73 6.65 7.11
CA ASN A 32 18.11 5.40 7.77
C ASN A 32 19.37 4.82 7.14
N GLU A 33 20.34 4.45 7.96
CA GLU A 33 21.60 3.85 7.50
C GLU A 33 21.60 2.32 7.58
N ASP A 34 20.57 1.73 8.19
CA ASP A 34 20.47 0.27 8.36
C ASP A 34 19.77 -0.34 7.14
N GLU A 35 20.54 -1.05 6.31
CA GLU A 35 20.04 -1.66 5.09
C GLU A 35 19.00 -2.74 5.34
N GLU A 36 19.13 -3.51 6.41
CA GLU A 36 18.16 -4.56 6.75
C GLU A 36 16.81 -3.95 7.12
N GLU A 37 16.83 -2.86 7.89
CA GLU A 37 15.63 -2.15 8.26
C GLU A 37 14.97 -1.50 7.04
N ILE A 38 15.75 -0.89 6.16
CA ILE A 38 15.24 -0.32 4.91
C ILE A 38 14.55 -1.38 4.06
N GLU A 39 15.16 -2.55 3.92
CA GLU A 39 14.58 -3.65 3.16
C GLU A 39 13.26 -4.11 3.78
N SER A 40 13.20 -4.22 5.09
CA SER A 40 11.97 -4.59 5.80
C SER A 40 10.84 -3.59 5.54
N TRP A 41 11.13 -2.30 5.62
CA TRP A 41 10.15 -1.26 5.34
C TRP A 41 9.72 -1.25 3.86
N ASN A 42 10.64 -1.53 2.95
CA ASN A 42 10.32 -1.62 1.53
C ASN A 42 9.35 -2.78 1.24
N GLN A 43 9.47 -3.89 1.95
CA GLN A 43 8.50 -4.98 1.83
C GLN A 43 7.09 -4.55 2.23
N ILE A 44 6.99 -3.76 3.29
CA ILE A 44 5.69 -3.21 3.73
C ILE A 44 5.13 -2.26 2.67
N VAL A 45 5.95 -1.40 2.10
CA VAL A 45 5.53 -0.50 1.03
C VAL A 45 5.03 -1.28 -0.18
N ASN A 46 5.70 -2.37 -0.54
CA ASN A 46 5.26 -3.23 -1.65
C ASN A 46 3.87 -3.82 -1.40
N ILE A 47 3.56 -4.20 -0.17
CA ILE A 47 2.23 -4.68 0.19
C ILE A 47 1.19 -3.57 -0.02
N PHE A 48 1.47 -2.36 0.44
CA PHE A 48 0.57 -1.22 0.28
C PHE A 48 0.38 -0.84 -1.20
N GLU A 49 1.44 -0.86 -1.98
CA GLU A 49 1.36 -0.58 -3.41
C GLU A 49 0.51 -1.63 -4.14
N GLY A 50 0.64 -2.90 -3.76
CA GLY A 50 -0.21 -3.96 -4.31
C GLY A 50 -1.69 -3.75 -3.98
N VAL A 51 -2.00 -3.31 -2.76
CA VAL A 51 -3.37 -2.99 -2.35
C VAL A 51 -3.92 -1.84 -3.17
N LEU A 52 -3.13 -0.79 -3.38
CA LEU A 52 -3.53 0.36 -4.18
C LEU A 52 -3.76 -0.02 -5.64
N ASP A 53 -2.88 -0.82 -6.22
CA ASP A 53 -3.03 -1.31 -7.59
C ASP A 53 -4.34 -2.08 -7.77
N ASN A 54 -4.66 -2.96 -6.85
CA ASN A 54 -5.92 -3.72 -6.89
C ASN A 54 -7.13 -2.80 -6.78
N PHE A 55 -7.05 -1.80 -5.91
CA PHE A 55 -8.14 -0.83 -5.73
C PHE A 55 -8.38 -0.03 -7.00
N TYR A 56 -7.33 0.50 -7.61
CA TYR A 56 -7.44 1.30 -8.83
C TYR A 56 -7.89 0.46 -10.03
N SER A 57 -7.44 -0.79 -10.11
CA SER A 57 -7.89 -1.72 -11.15
C SER A 57 -9.39 -1.98 -11.05
N LYS A 58 -9.91 -2.16 -9.83
CA LYS A 58 -11.36 -2.34 -9.62
C LYS A 58 -12.15 -1.10 -9.99
N LEU A 59 -11.63 0.08 -9.67
CA LEU A 59 -12.29 1.33 -10.07
C LEU A 59 -12.34 1.48 -11.58
N GLU A 60 -11.29 1.10 -12.28
CA GLU A 60 -11.25 1.12 -13.73
C GLU A 60 -12.28 0.17 -14.33
N GLU A 61 -12.40 -1.05 -13.81
CA GLU A 61 -13.40 -2.01 -14.25
C GLU A 61 -14.83 -1.50 -14.05
N GLU A 62 -15.12 -0.95 -12.88
CA GLU A 62 -16.42 -0.37 -12.57
C GLU A 62 -16.75 0.81 -13.48
N SER A 63 -15.76 1.67 -13.74
CA SER A 63 -15.91 2.80 -14.64
C SER A 63 -16.20 2.34 -16.08
N ASN A 64 -15.50 1.33 -16.54
CA ASN A 64 -15.72 0.78 -17.87
C ASN A 64 -17.10 0.13 -18.01
N ASN A 65 -17.58 -0.54 -16.95
CA ASN A 65 -18.90 -1.16 -16.95
C ASN A 65 -20.03 -0.13 -16.92
N ASN A 66 -19.77 1.04 -16.36
CA ASN A 66 -20.77 2.10 -16.26
C ASN A 66 -20.90 2.96 -17.54
N VAL A 67 -19.97 2.81 -18.46
CA VAL A 67 -19.96 3.59 -19.72
C VAL A 67 -20.89 2.99 -20.77
N THR A 68 -21.38 1.80 -20.55
CA THR A 68 -22.38 1.19 -21.42
C THR A 68 -23.79 1.58 -20.98
#